data_011d1da8590f3770f8d172ae3545f853
#
_entry.id   011d1da8590f3770f8d172ae3545f853
#
_cell.length_a   1.000
_cell.length_b   1.000
_cell.length_c   1.000
_cell.angle_alpha   90.00
_cell.angle_beta   90.00
_cell.angle_gamma   90.00
#
_symmetry.space_group_name_H-M   'P 1'
#
loop_
_entity.id
_entity.type
_entity.pdbx_description
1 polymer ?
#
loop_
_entity_poly.entity_id
_entity_poly.type
_entity_poly.pdbx_seq_one_letter_code
_entity_poly.pdbx_strand_id
1 'polypeptide(L)'
;MPGEDRMVVLRGIRVFLALLAIVILIVAGGGSLIYHVEKDNFLERLQITEANSLELQRVSIERILDRVVSDILFLAEQNELIMHLDTGDRRAVLDMEREYLHLAASRRDYDQIRYLNEQGVEQVRINFRNGLGEVVPESRLQDKGGRYYFKETFALNEGNIFLSPMDLNIEHGRIEQPPRPMLRIGTPVFDTYRRKRGIVLINYNAQELLDTLLWTGTTAEGLSMLLNCRGYWLLGLDPDDEWGFMYPDRKDVSFANRFPAEWQRFNSGEQGQFLTENGLYTFVRLHPLTHMQKFSIRMNAKAVASATAGAPSPYVWTLVSRVHPDVLNAPARMLKLKLFAFGGALFIIMVFGAWKLAMAIARRQVYQDQLVEAAMYDALTGLPNRKLFFDRLDSAMIAAERYERRLALVYIDLDGFKEVNDTKGHDAGDELLKRVSVLLTGAVRKSDTVSRLGGDEFAVILGQVTNVQDAALVGEKIVSELRAPIALSSGPVTIGASVGVAVFPEHGHSEEELVKKADQAMYVSKDKGKNTCTLADSSRCADA
;
A
#
# COMPACT_ATOMS: atom_id res chain seq x y z
N MET A 1 -32.12 27.18 27.22
CA MET A 1 -30.64 26.94 27.16
C MET A 1 -30.18 25.50 27.36
N PRO A 2 -30.65 24.62 28.26
CA PRO A 2 -30.12 23.22 28.32
C PRO A 2 -30.54 22.32 27.14
N GLY A 3 -31.60 22.65 26.41
CA GLY A 3 -32.08 21.82 25.27
C GLY A 3 -31.36 22.08 23.95
N GLU A 4 -30.95 23.31 23.70
CA GLU A 4 -30.30 23.73 22.46
C GLU A 4 -28.87 23.15 22.36
N ASP A 5 -28.07 23.24 23.42
CA ASP A 5 -26.75 22.67 23.47
C ASP A 5 -26.78 21.15 23.23
N ARG A 6 -27.79 20.46 23.75
CA ARG A 6 -27.99 19.02 23.55
C ARG A 6 -28.29 18.66 22.11
N MET A 7 -29.08 19.50 21.40
CA MET A 7 -29.42 19.29 19.99
C MET A 7 -28.23 19.53 19.07
N VAL A 8 -27.42 20.57 19.33
CA VAL A 8 -26.15 20.84 18.63
C VAL A 8 -25.21 19.67 18.78
N VAL A 9 -25.04 19.14 19.99
CA VAL A 9 -24.15 18.00 20.28
C VAL A 9 -24.62 16.74 19.55
N LEU A 10 -25.93 16.42 19.57
CA LEU A 10 -26.43 15.21 18.90
C LEU A 10 -26.30 15.28 17.37
N ARG A 11 -26.57 16.42 16.75
CA ARG A 11 -26.36 16.63 15.32
C ARG A 11 -24.87 16.60 14.98
N GLY A 12 -24.03 17.25 15.81
CA GLY A 12 -22.58 17.25 15.67
C GLY A 12 -21.98 15.85 15.71
N ILE A 13 -22.44 14.98 16.61
CA ILE A 13 -21.96 13.58 16.72
C ILE A 13 -22.25 12.80 15.44
N ARG A 14 -23.43 12.93 14.83
CA ARG A 14 -23.76 12.22 13.58
C ARG A 14 -22.83 12.63 12.44
N VAL A 15 -22.62 13.94 12.25
CA VAL A 15 -21.72 14.47 11.22
C VAL A 15 -20.29 14.05 11.51
N PHE A 16 -19.85 14.10 12.77
CA PHE A 16 -18.52 13.67 13.18
C PHE A 16 -18.28 12.19 12.87
N LEU A 17 -19.22 11.30 13.19
CA LEU A 17 -19.08 9.86 12.89
C LEU A 17 -18.95 9.58 11.40
N ALA A 18 -19.69 10.31 10.55
CA ALA A 18 -19.57 10.19 9.11
C ALA A 18 -18.18 10.66 8.61
N LEU A 19 -17.70 11.81 9.10
CA LEU A 19 -16.37 12.32 8.78
C LEU A 19 -15.26 11.41 9.31
N LEU A 20 -15.42 10.85 10.51
CA LEU A 20 -14.48 9.91 11.10
C LEU A 20 -14.33 8.65 10.26
N ALA A 21 -15.42 8.10 9.73
CA ALA A 21 -15.37 6.95 8.84
C ALA A 21 -14.55 7.24 7.58
N ILE A 22 -14.71 8.44 7.00
CA ILE A 22 -13.91 8.87 5.84
C ILE A 22 -12.43 9.01 6.22
N VAL A 23 -12.12 9.60 7.37
CA VAL A 23 -10.75 9.75 7.87
C VAL A 23 -10.07 8.38 8.04
N ILE A 24 -10.77 7.42 8.66
CA ILE A 24 -10.26 6.05 8.83
C ILE A 24 -9.96 5.41 7.47
N LEU A 25 -10.86 5.55 6.52
CA LEU A 25 -10.70 4.98 5.18
C LEU A 25 -9.50 5.59 4.44
N ILE A 26 -9.31 6.90 4.52
CA ILE A 26 -8.18 7.59 3.87
C ILE A 26 -6.85 7.18 4.53
N VAL A 27 -6.76 7.22 5.85
CA VAL A 27 -5.49 6.94 6.55
C VAL A 27 -5.13 5.45 6.45
N ALA A 28 -6.08 4.55 6.68
CA ALA A 28 -5.85 3.12 6.59
C ALA A 28 -5.61 2.67 5.14
N GLY A 29 -6.43 3.14 4.19
CA GLY A 29 -6.29 2.83 2.77
C GLY A 29 -5.00 3.37 2.18
N GLY A 30 -4.68 4.64 2.44
CA GLY A 30 -3.43 5.27 2.00
C GLY A 30 -2.20 4.61 2.61
N GLY A 31 -2.22 4.34 3.92
CA GLY A 31 -1.14 3.62 4.61
C GLY A 31 -0.91 2.21 4.07
N SER A 32 -2.00 1.47 3.81
CA SER A 32 -1.94 0.14 3.20
C SER A 32 -1.36 0.18 1.78
N LEU A 33 -1.79 1.13 0.96
CA LEU A 33 -1.29 1.30 -0.41
C LEU A 33 0.22 1.59 -0.41
N ILE A 34 0.67 2.56 0.39
CA ILE A 34 2.09 2.91 0.52
C ILE A 34 2.91 1.69 0.97
N TYR A 35 2.38 0.93 1.94
CA TYR A 35 3.05 -0.27 2.44
C TYR A 35 3.25 -1.33 1.35
N HIS A 36 2.23 -1.63 0.57
CA HIS A 36 2.31 -2.64 -0.50
C HIS A 36 3.24 -2.19 -1.62
N VAL A 37 3.10 -0.95 -2.10
CA VAL A 37 3.96 -0.41 -3.16
C VAL A 37 5.43 -0.40 -2.74
N GLU A 38 5.75 0.05 -1.53
CA GLU A 38 7.14 0.12 -1.08
C GLU A 38 7.74 -1.27 -0.83
N LYS A 39 6.92 -2.21 -0.32
CA LYS A 39 7.34 -3.61 -0.16
C LYS A 39 7.65 -4.27 -1.50
N ASP A 40 6.80 -4.08 -2.51
CA ASP A 40 7.00 -4.65 -3.83
C ASP A 40 8.22 -4.03 -4.53
N ASN A 41 8.38 -2.72 -4.46
CA ASN A 41 9.56 -2.01 -4.97
C ASN A 41 10.86 -2.47 -4.28
N PHE A 42 10.81 -2.71 -2.97
CA PHE A 42 11.97 -3.24 -2.24
C PHE A 42 12.33 -4.64 -2.72
N LEU A 43 11.35 -5.53 -2.86
CA LEU A 43 11.57 -6.90 -3.32
C LEU A 43 12.14 -6.92 -4.75
N GLU A 44 11.60 -6.12 -5.65
CA GLU A 44 12.09 -6.01 -7.03
C GLU A 44 13.54 -5.51 -7.08
N ARG A 45 13.86 -4.45 -6.36
CA ARG A 45 15.25 -3.95 -6.27
C ARG A 45 16.20 -5.01 -5.72
N LEU A 46 15.78 -5.71 -4.68
CA LEU A 46 16.57 -6.79 -4.09
C LEU A 46 16.82 -7.91 -5.08
N GLN A 47 15.79 -8.35 -5.80
CA GLN A 47 15.91 -9.39 -6.83
C GLN A 47 16.91 -8.99 -7.93
N ILE A 48 16.87 -7.77 -8.40
CA ILE A 48 17.81 -7.26 -9.41
C ILE A 48 19.23 -7.21 -8.84
N THR A 49 19.39 -6.75 -7.62
CA THR A 49 20.71 -6.67 -6.96
C THR A 49 21.34 -8.05 -6.79
N GLU A 50 20.56 -9.02 -6.30
CA GLU A 50 21.04 -10.40 -6.13
C GLU A 50 21.39 -11.06 -7.45
N ALA A 51 20.57 -10.87 -8.51
CA ALA A 51 20.86 -11.40 -9.84
C ALA A 51 22.16 -10.82 -10.42
N ASN A 52 22.35 -9.52 -10.30
CA ASN A 52 23.57 -8.84 -10.77
C ASN A 52 24.81 -9.30 -9.98
N SER A 53 24.68 -9.49 -8.67
CA SER A 53 25.77 -10.00 -7.84
C SER A 53 26.17 -11.41 -8.25
N LEU A 54 25.22 -12.31 -8.46
CA LEU A 54 25.51 -13.67 -8.94
C LEU A 54 26.16 -13.67 -10.31
N GLU A 55 25.73 -12.81 -11.21
CA GLU A 55 26.31 -12.70 -12.54
C GLU A 55 27.75 -12.23 -12.49
N LEU A 56 28.08 -11.27 -11.63
CA LEU A 56 29.46 -10.85 -11.40
C LEU A 56 30.33 -11.99 -10.85
N GLN A 57 29.79 -12.76 -9.91
CA GLN A 57 30.47 -13.94 -9.35
C GLN A 57 30.70 -15.02 -10.42
N ARG A 58 29.68 -15.29 -11.26
CA ARG A 58 29.79 -16.22 -12.39
C ARG A 58 30.91 -15.82 -13.32
N VAL A 59 30.92 -14.56 -13.77
CA VAL A 59 31.96 -14.05 -14.67
C VAL A 59 33.36 -14.11 -14.03
N SER A 60 33.46 -13.90 -12.72
CA SER A 60 34.72 -13.98 -12.00
C SER A 60 35.26 -15.42 -11.97
N ILE A 61 34.39 -16.41 -11.72
CA ILE A 61 34.77 -17.85 -11.81
C ILE A 61 35.23 -18.17 -13.23
N GLU A 62 34.46 -17.79 -14.24
CA GLU A 62 34.79 -18.08 -15.64
C GLU A 62 36.18 -17.50 -16.04
N ARG A 63 36.51 -16.30 -15.60
CA ARG A 63 37.84 -15.68 -15.83
C ARG A 63 38.97 -16.44 -15.17
N ILE A 64 38.75 -16.95 -13.95
CA ILE A 64 39.73 -17.78 -13.27
C ILE A 64 39.97 -19.07 -14.08
N LEU A 65 38.91 -19.73 -14.52
CA LEU A 65 38.97 -20.94 -15.32
C LEU A 65 39.66 -20.71 -16.68
N ASP A 66 39.34 -19.62 -17.37
CA ASP A 66 39.93 -19.21 -18.65
C ASP A 66 41.45 -19.02 -18.50
N ARG A 67 41.89 -18.39 -17.41
CA ARG A 67 43.31 -18.21 -17.10
C ARG A 67 44.00 -19.58 -16.95
N VAL A 68 43.42 -20.50 -16.17
CA VAL A 68 44.02 -21.82 -15.95
C VAL A 68 44.07 -22.64 -17.24
N VAL A 69 43.03 -22.53 -18.10
CA VAL A 69 43.07 -23.17 -19.43
C VAL A 69 44.18 -22.61 -20.31
N SER A 70 44.34 -21.30 -20.33
CA SER A 70 45.41 -20.64 -21.11
C SER A 70 46.77 -21.12 -20.65
N ASP A 71 47.00 -21.19 -19.34
CA ASP A 71 48.30 -21.61 -18.77
C ASP A 71 48.58 -23.09 -19.06
N ILE A 72 47.60 -23.98 -18.93
CA ILE A 72 47.84 -25.42 -19.18
C ILE A 72 48.07 -25.73 -20.67
N LEU A 73 47.36 -25.04 -21.56
CA LEU A 73 47.60 -25.15 -23.00
C LEU A 73 48.98 -24.61 -23.37
N PHE A 74 49.40 -23.50 -22.80
CA PHE A 74 50.76 -22.96 -22.98
C PHE A 74 51.80 -23.97 -22.53
N LEU A 75 51.65 -24.58 -21.35
CA LEU A 75 52.55 -25.60 -20.85
C LEU A 75 52.61 -26.86 -21.74
N ALA A 76 51.49 -27.24 -22.33
CA ALA A 76 51.39 -28.40 -23.21
C ALA A 76 52.05 -28.20 -24.60
N GLU A 77 52.18 -26.96 -25.06
CA GLU A 77 52.76 -26.58 -26.35
C GLU A 77 54.15 -25.90 -26.19
N GLN A 78 54.73 -25.93 -24.99
CA GLN A 78 56.01 -25.29 -24.67
C GLN A 78 57.17 -25.95 -25.47
N ASN A 79 58.07 -25.14 -26.00
CA ASN A 79 59.16 -25.61 -26.85
C ASN A 79 60.06 -26.61 -26.14
N GLU A 80 60.36 -26.39 -24.88
CA GLU A 80 61.20 -27.23 -24.03
C GLU A 80 60.58 -28.64 -23.85
N LEU A 81 59.25 -28.68 -23.64
CA LEU A 81 58.51 -29.94 -23.56
C LEU A 81 58.58 -30.68 -24.88
N ILE A 82 58.25 -30.01 -26.00
CA ILE A 82 58.28 -30.61 -27.33
C ILE A 82 59.69 -31.11 -27.68
N MET A 83 60.75 -30.35 -27.39
CA MET A 83 62.12 -30.75 -27.57
C MET A 83 62.46 -32.03 -26.78
N HIS A 84 62.04 -32.09 -25.52
CA HIS A 84 62.20 -33.28 -24.70
C HIS A 84 61.48 -34.50 -25.28
N LEU A 85 60.24 -34.29 -25.75
CA LEU A 85 59.41 -35.37 -26.34
C LEU A 85 60.01 -35.96 -27.63
N ASP A 86 60.62 -35.11 -28.44
CA ASP A 86 61.18 -35.48 -29.73
C ASP A 86 62.62 -36.11 -29.62
N THR A 87 63.44 -35.55 -28.72
CA THR A 87 64.88 -35.87 -28.66
C THR A 87 65.28 -36.61 -27.42
N GLY A 88 64.50 -36.61 -26.35
CA GLY A 88 64.84 -37.12 -25.03
C GLY A 88 65.91 -36.27 -24.28
N ASP A 89 66.14 -35.01 -24.71
CA ASP A 89 67.18 -34.18 -24.11
C ASP A 89 66.81 -33.80 -22.65
N ARG A 90 67.75 -34.18 -21.75
CA ARG A 90 67.64 -33.88 -20.31
C ARG A 90 67.77 -32.37 -19.99
N ARG A 91 68.47 -31.61 -20.84
CA ARG A 91 68.58 -30.13 -20.64
C ARG A 91 67.25 -29.48 -20.79
N ALA A 92 66.45 -29.91 -21.75
CA ALA A 92 65.05 -29.41 -21.93
C ALA A 92 64.22 -29.67 -20.68
N VAL A 93 64.39 -30.76 -19.94
CA VAL A 93 63.71 -31.02 -18.65
C VAL A 93 64.10 -30.01 -17.60
N LEU A 94 65.35 -29.60 -17.49
CA LEU A 94 65.82 -28.60 -16.53
C LEU A 94 65.21 -27.17 -16.86
N ASP A 95 65.09 -26.90 -18.13
CA ASP A 95 64.49 -25.64 -18.59
C ASP A 95 62.95 -25.64 -18.32
N MET A 96 62.27 -26.78 -18.57
CA MET A 96 60.86 -26.96 -18.16
C MET A 96 60.66 -26.77 -16.66
N GLU A 97 61.52 -27.37 -15.82
CA GLU A 97 61.43 -27.24 -14.37
C GLU A 97 61.49 -25.77 -13.94
N ARG A 98 62.38 -24.99 -14.57
CA ARG A 98 62.50 -23.55 -14.33
C ARG A 98 61.25 -22.78 -14.72
N GLU A 99 60.74 -23.00 -15.92
CA GLU A 99 59.56 -22.36 -16.43
C GLU A 99 58.32 -22.69 -15.59
N TYR A 100 58.12 -23.99 -15.24
CA TYR A 100 57.01 -24.43 -14.39
C TYR A 100 57.10 -23.79 -13.00
N LEU A 101 58.32 -23.67 -12.43
CA LEU A 101 58.54 -23.01 -11.16
C LEU A 101 58.21 -21.51 -11.23
N HIS A 102 58.63 -20.84 -12.31
CA HIS A 102 58.31 -19.42 -12.54
C HIS A 102 56.81 -19.20 -12.68
N LEU A 103 56.13 -20.07 -13.43
CA LEU A 103 54.69 -19.99 -13.58
C LEU A 103 53.99 -20.18 -12.23
N ALA A 104 54.32 -21.21 -11.48
CA ALA A 104 53.76 -21.48 -10.16
C ALA A 104 53.99 -20.29 -9.20
N ALA A 105 55.21 -19.71 -9.20
CA ALA A 105 55.54 -18.57 -8.37
C ALA A 105 54.77 -17.28 -8.77
N SER A 106 54.50 -17.09 -10.06
CA SER A 106 53.74 -15.93 -10.55
C SER A 106 52.26 -16.06 -10.27
N ARG A 107 51.69 -17.25 -10.38
CA ARG A 107 50.25 -17.54 -10.17
C ARG A 107 49.88 -17.70 -8.70
N ARG A 108 50.74 -18.32 -7.90
CA ARG A 108 50.61 -18.61 -6.46
C ARG A 108 49.48 -19.57 -6.07
N ASP A 109 48.52 -19.77 -6.95
CA ASP A 109 47.35 -20.66 -6.79
C ASP A 109 47.55 -22.05 -7.41
N TYR A 110 48.73 -22.34 -8.02
CA TYR A 110 49.07 -23.65 -8.54
C TYR A 110 49.93 -24.42 -7.52
N ASP A 111 49.28 -25.26 -6.71
CA ASP A 111 49.98 -26.07 -5.71
C ASP A 111 50.99 -27.03 -6.32
N GLN A 112 50.68 -27.55 -7.52
CA GLN A 112 51.58 -28.44 -8.26
C GLN A 112 51.41 -28.25 -9.76
N ILE A 113 52.52 -28.27 -10.50
CA ILE A 113 52.56 -28.42 -11.95
C ILE A 113 53.35 -29.64 -12.26
N ARG A 114 52.83 -30.53 -13.11
CA ARG A 114 53.43 -31.83 -13.41
C ARG A 114 53.37 -32.14 -14.90
N TYR A 115 54.44 -32.75 -15.40
CA TYR A 115 54.41 -33.52 -16.64
C TYR A 115 54.55 -35.01 -16.28
N LEU A 116 53.64 -35.84 -16.80
CA LEU A 116 53.63 -37.30 -16.67
C LEU A 116 53.73 -37.91 -18.05
N ASN A 117 54.59 -38.91 -18.20
CA ASN A 117 54.80 -39.60 -19.46
C ASN A 117 53.65 -40.56 -19.85
N GLU A 118 53.78 -41.32 -20.94
CA GLU A 118 52.76 -42.24 -21.46
C GLU A 118 52.35 -43.34 -20.46
N GLN A 119 53.22 -43.70 -19.55
CA GLN A 119 52.97 -44.69 -18.51
C GLN A 119 52.38 -44.08 -17.24
N GLY A 120 52.29 -42.74 -17.18
CA GLY A 120 51.80 -42.01 -15.99
C GLY A 120 52.89 -41.81 -14.93
N VAL A 121 54.15 -41.97 -15.28
CA VAL A 121 55.26 -41.65 -14.38
C VAL A 121 55.60 -40.18 -14.46
N GLU A 122 55.69 -39.53 -13.31
CA GLU A 122 56.07 -38.11 -13.22
C GLU A 122 57.50 -37.95 -13.79
N GLN A 123 57.69 -37.02 -14.72
CA GLN A 123 58.99 -36.63 -15.27
C GLN A 123 59.47 -35.31 -14.73
N VAL A 124 58.46 -34.36 -14.53
CA VAL A 124 58.67 -33.09 -13.89
C VAL A 124 57.55 -32.90 -12.85
N ARG A 125 57.94 -32.42 -11.68
CA ARG A 125 57.00 -32.01 -10.65
C ARG A 125 57.52 -30.80 -9.91
N ILE A 126 56.74 -29.74 -9.96
CA ILE A 126 56.95 -28.55 -9.14
C ILE A 126 55.87 -28.56 -8.04
N ASN A 127 56.28 -28.35 -6.79
CA ASN A 127 55.41 -28.02 -5.69
C ASN A 127 55.54 -26.52 -5.39
N PHE A 128 54.45 -25.83 -5.17
CA PHE A 128 54.45 -24.45 -4.73
C PHE A 128 53.48 -24.28 -3.56
N ARG A 129 54.03 -24.00 -2.39
CA ARG A 129 53.22 -23.89 -1.17
C ARG A 129 53.76 -22.76 -0.28
N ASN A 130 52.86 -21.95 0.27
CA ASN A 130 53.19 -20.86 1.19
C ASN A 130 54.24 -19.89 0.65
N GLY A 131 54.19 -19.61 -0.67
CA GLY A 131 55.17 -18.73 -1.32
C GLY A 131 56.51 -19.35 -1.65
N LEU A 132 56.70 -20.63 -1.35
CA LEU A 132 57.95 -21.37 -1.61
C LEU A 132 57.71 -22.40 -2.72
N GLY A 133 58.53 -22.31 -3.77
CA GLY A 133 58.56 -23.25 -4.88
C GLY A 133 59.66 -24.28 -4.69
N GLU A 134 59.39 -25.57 -4.97
CA GLU A 134 60.33 -26.67 -4.93
C GLU A 134 60.25 -27.46 -6.23
N VAL A 135 61.37 -27.66 -6.86
CA VAL A 135 61.55 -28.71 -7.89
C VAL A 135 61.69 -30.02 -7.20
N VAL A 136 60.85 -31.01 -7.46
CA VAL A 136 60.91 -32.32 -6.82
C VAL A 136 62.00 -33.14 -7.49
N PRO A 137 63.02 -33.61 -6.73
CA PRO A 137 64.10 -34.44 -7.30
C PRO A 137 63.58 -35.72 -7.95
N GLU A 138 64.27 -36.21 -8.98
CA GLU A 138 63.93 -37.45 -9.73
C GLU A 138 63.62 -38.63 -8.82
N SER A 139 64.41 -38.80 -7.74
CA SER A 139 64.25 -39.90 -6.76
C SER A 139 62.92 -39.84 -5.95
N ARG A 140 62.23 -38.73 -5.97
CA ARG A 140 60.94 -38.54 -5.28
C ARG A 140 59.74 -38.47 -6.25
N LEU A 141 59.96 -38.55 -7.57
CA LEU A 141 58.95 -38.65 -8.58
C LEU A 141 58.17 -39.96 -8.46
N GLN A 142 56.88 -39.92 -8.77
CA GLN A 142 55.96 -41.02 -8.46
C GLN A 142 55.30 -41.57 -9.74
N ASP A 143 54.96 -42.84 -9.72
CA ASP A 143 54.04 -43.42 -10.68
C ASP A 143 52.60 -43.09 -10.30
N LYS A 144 51.90 -42.45 -11.20
CA LYS A 144 50.47 -42.01 -11.10
C LYS A 144 49.58 -42.63 -12.20
N GLY A 145 50.12 -43.61 -12.97
CA GLY A 145 49.39 -44.24 -14.06
C GLY A 145 48.09 -44.93 -13.65
N GLY A 146 47.99 -45.37 -12.38
CA GLY A 146 46.78 -45.95 -11.82
C GLY A 146 45.71 -44.95 -11.45
N ARG A 147 46.03 -43.66 -11.40
CA ARG A 147 45.10 -42.60 -10.94
C ARG A 147 44.06 -42.24 -12.01
N TYR A 148 42.83 -41.97 -11.59
CA TYR A 148 41.71 -41.63 -12.48
C TYR A 148 42.03 -40.40 -13.34
N TYR A 149 42.59 -39.35 -12.75
CA TYR A 149 42.89 -38.10 -13.45
C TYR A 149 43.94 -38.29 -14.58
N PHE A 150 44.90 -39.23 -14.41
CA PHE A 150 45.84 -39.59 -15.49
C PHE A 150 45.09 -40.29 -16.63
N LYS A 151 44.34 -41.33 -16.32
CA LYS A 151 43.62 -42.15 -17.32
C LYS A 151 42.63 -41.31 -18.13
N GLU A 152 41.87 -40.49 -17.44
CA GLU A 152 40.85 -39.63 -18.07
C GLU A 152 41.52 -38.53 -18.92
N THR A 153 42.55 -37.86 -18.44
CA THR A 153 43.30 -36.85 -19.21
C THR A 153 44.00 -37.49 -20.43
N PHE A 154 44.66 -38.61 -20.23
CA PHE A 154 45.39 -39.30 -21.34
C PHE A 154 44.42 -39.81 -22.42
N ALA A 155 43.19 -40.12 -22.09
CA ALA A 155 42.16 -40.53 -23.06
C ALA A 155 41.70 -39.41 -23.98
N LEU A 156 41.88 -38.13 -23.62
CA LEU A 156 41.42 -36.96 -24.36
C LEU A 156 42.18 -36.79 -25.70
N ASN A 157 41.57 -36.07 -26.62
CA ASN A 157 42.21 -35.61 -27.86
C ASN A 157 43.04 -34.34 -27.60
N GLU A 158 43.91 -34.01 -28.57
CA GLU A 158 44.74 -32.80 -28.56
C GLU A 158 43.91 -31.56 -28.31
N GLY A 159 44.35 -30.68 -27.39
CA GLY A 159 43.68 -29.45 -27.03
C GLY A 159 42.44 -29.59 -26.12
N ASN A 160 42.03 -30.81 -25.78
CA ASN A 160 40.91 -31.01 -24.85
C ASN A 160 41.41 -30.95 -23.40
N ILE A 161 40.54 -30.46 -22.53
CA ILE A 161 40.83 -30.21 -21.12
C ILE A 161 40.10 -31.25 -20.26
N PHE A 162 40.82 -31.84 -19.32
CA PHE A 162 40.29 -32.59 -18.19
C PHE A 162 40.10 -31.65 -17.00
N LEU A 163 39.00 -31.81 -16.27
CA LEU A 163 38.74 -31.16 -15.00
C LEU A 163 38.29 -32.20 -13.98
N SER A 164 38.91 -32.24 -12.79
CA SER A 164 38.42 -33.10 -11.71
C SER A 164 37.17 -32.47 -11.02
N PRO A 165 36.35 -33.27 -10.32
CA PRO A 165 35.50 -32.71 -9.29
C PRO A 165 36.34 -31.90 -8.29
N MET A 166 35.73 -30.80 -7.73
CA MET A 166 36.34 -30.06 -6.64
C MET A 166 36.25 -30.90 -5.37
N ASP A 167 37.40 -31.25 -4.80
CA ASP A 167 37.52 -32.06 -3.58
C ASP A 167 38.58 -31.47 -2.63
N LEU A 168 38.64 -31.98 -1.41
CA LEU A 168 39.70 -31.63 -0.48
C LEU A 168 40.95 -32.47 -0.78
N ASN A 169 42.13 -31.86 -0.65
CA ASN A 169 43.37 -32.59 -0.86
C ASN A 169 43.55 -33.74 0.16
N ILE A 170 43.94 -34.90 -0.35
CA ILE A 170 44.18 -36.10 0.46
C ILE A 170 45.69 -36.44 0.40
N GLU A 171 46.36 -36.36 1.54
CA GLU A 171 47.72 -36.78 1.71
C GLU A 171 47.80 -38.00 2.66
N HIS A 172 48.55 -39.01 2.29
CA HIS A 172 48.69 -40.24 3.08
C HIS A 172 47.37 -40.91 3.52
N GLY A 173 46.33 -40.79 2.68
CA GLY A 173 45.01 -41.35 2.95
C GLY A 173 44.13 -40.54 3.91
N ARG A 174 44.54 -39.34 4.30
CA ARG A 174 43.78 -38.42 5.17
C ARG A 174 43.63 -37.07 4.51
N ILE A 175 42.52 -36.41 4.81
CA ILE A 175 42.30 -35.02 4.38
C ILE A 175 43.36 -34.13 5.03
N GLU A 176 44.05 -33.33 4.21
CA GLU A 176 45.10 -32.39 4.65
C GLU A 176 44.48 -31.36 5.65
N GLN A 177 45.28 -30.98 6.65
CA GLN A 177 44.91 -29.97 7.62
C GLN A 177 45.86 -28.77 7.56
N PRO A 178 45.36 -27.54 7.45
CA PRO A 178 43.93 -27.17 7.23
C PRO A 178 43.39 -27.72 5.90
N PRO A 179 42.06 -27.94 5.77
CA PRO A 179 41.44 -28.44 4.54
C PRO A 179 41.78 -27.55 3.34
N ARG A 180 42.15 -28.15 2.22
CA ARG A 180 42.55 -27.44 1.00
C ARG A 180 41.70 -27.91 -0.18
N PRO A 181 40.79 -27.04 -0.68
CA PRO A 181 40.02 -27.34 -1.86
C PRO A 181 40.91 -27.40 -3.11
N MET A 182 40.76 -28.42 -3.92
CA MET A 182 41.59 -28.66 -5.07
C MET A 182 40.78 -28.94 -6.33
N LEU A 183 41.26 -28.39 -7.44
CA LEU A 183 40.85 -28.78 -8.79
C LEU A 183 42.09 -29.32 -9.51
N ARG A 184 41.93 -30.44 -10.20
CA ARG A 184 42.97 -30.98 -11.07
C ARG A 184 42.57 -30.72 -12.50
N ILE A 185 43.42 -29.99 -13.22
CA ILE A 185 43.20 -29.62 -14.60
C ILE A 185 44.32 -30.25 -15.43
N GLY A 186 43.97 -30.96 -16.47
CA GLY A 186 44.91 -31.66 -17.30
C GLY A 186 44.64 -31.54 -18.79
N THR A 187 45.70 -31.72 -19.59
CA THR A 187 45.60 -31.83 -21.04
C THR A 187 46.63 -32.83 -21.55
N PRO A 188 46.32 -33.64 -22.60
CA PRO A 188 47.31 -34.53 -23.19
C PRO A 188 48.33 -33.73 -23.99
N VAL A 189 49.59 -34.24 -24.00
CA VAL A 189 50.67 -33.65 -24.77
C VAL A 189 51.09 -34.56 -25.92
N PHE A 190 51.51 -33.94 -27.01
CA PHE A 190 51.86 -34.60 -28.27
C PHE A 190 53.22 -34.13 -28.74
N ASP A 191 53.98 -35.05 -29.37
CA ASP A 191 55.22 -34.72 -30.07
C ASP A 191 54.95 -34.06 -31.43
N THR A 192 56.02 -33.65 -32.14
CA THR A 192 55.91 -33.06 -33.50
C THR A 192 55.31 -34.03 -34.52
N TYR A 193 55.35 -35.34 -34.25
CA TYR A 193 54.71 -36.37 -35.08
C TYR A 193 53.26 -36.68 -34.68
N ARG A 194 52.68 -35.85 -33.79
CA ARG A 194 51.33 -36.01 -33.23
C ARG A 194 51.12 -37.35 -32.49
N ARG A 195 52.13 -37.93 -31.94
CA ARG A 195 52.03 -39.09 -31.06
C ARG A 195 51.81 -38.58 -29.64
N LYS A 196 50.84 -39.17 -28.95
CA LYS A 196 50.53 -38.80 -27.56
C LYS A 196 51.66 -39.28 -26.64
N ARG A 197 52.27 -38.36 -25.91
CA ARG A 197 53.51 -38.60 -25.14
C ARG A 197 53.30 -38.43 -23.63
N GLY A 198 52.07 -38.19 -23.18
CA GLY A 198 51.78 -38.01 -21.75
C GLY A 198 50.72 -36.95 -21.50
N ILE A 199 50.78 -36.38 -20.33
CA ILE A 199 49.87 -35.30 -19.92
C ILE A 199 50.60 -34.21 -19.14
N VAL A 200 50.17 -32.98 -19.26
CA VAL A 200 50.45 -31.91 -18.30
C VAL A 200 49.28 -31.78 -17.34
N LEU A 201 49.54 -31.60 -16.06
CA LEU A 201 48.54 -31.52 -15.01
C LEU A 201 48.87 -30.39 -14.03
N ILE A 202 47.89 -29.52 -13.77
CA ILE A 202 47.94 -28.49 -12.74
C ILE A 202 47.03 -28.92 -11.59
N ASN A 203 47.53 -28.89 -10.37
CA ASN A 203 46.72 -28.89 -9.16
C ASN A 203 46.48 -27.44 -8.77
N TYR A 204 45.28 -26.96 -9.06
CA TYR A 204 44.84 -25.61 -8.74
C TYR A 204 44.25 -25.59 -7.33
N ASN A 205 44.74 -24.69 -6.48
CA ASN A 205 44.18 -24.43 -5.17
C ASN A 205 42.86 -23.61 -5.32
N ALA A 206 41.73 -24.27 -5.13
CA ALA A 206 40.45 -23.65 -5.35
C ALA A 206 40.03 -22.69 -4.22
N GLN A 207 40.81 -22.53 -3.16
CA GLN A 207 40.49 -21.58 -2.08
C GLN A 207 40.41 -20.15 -2.61
N GLU A 208 41.30 -19.75 -3.54
CA GLU A 208 41.24 -18.41 -4.15
C GLU A 208 39.93 -18.18 -4.93
N LEU A 209 39.43 -19.23 -5.59
CA LEU A 209 38.12 -19.15 -6.27
C LEU A 209 36.99 -18.99 -5.27
N LEU A 210 36.99 -19.74 -4.16
CA LEU A 210 36.00 -19.65 -3.11
C LEU A 210 36.03 -18.28 -2.40
N ASP A 211 37.27 -17.80 -2.11
CA ASP A 211 37.46 -16.47 -1.51
C ASP A 211 36.95 -15.34 -2.44
N THR A 212 37.19 -15.47 -3.76
CA THR A 212 36.69 -14.52 -4.75
C THR A 212 35.15 -14.45 -4.73
N LEU A 213 34.46 -15.57 -4.53
CA LEU A 213 33.00 -15.59 -4.38
C LEU A 213 32.56 -14.81 -3.14
N LEU A 214 33.22 -14.99 -2.02
CA LEU A 214 32.92 -14.27 -0.79
C LEU A 214 33.11 -12.75 -0.96
N TRP A 215 34.24 -12.34 -1.56
CA TRP A 215 34.54 -10.92 -1.76
C TRP A 215 33.62 -10.23 -2.77
N THR A 216 33.28 -10.89 -3.87
CA THR A 216 32.39 -10.32 -4.90
C THR A 216 30.92 -10.31 -4.48
N GLY A 217 30.54 -11.13 -3.51
CA GLY A 217 29.20 -11.19 -2.92
C GLY A 217 28.89 -10.08 -1.89
N THR A 218 29.90 -9.32 -1.43
CA THR A 218 29.73 -8.35 -0.34
C THR A 218 28.83 -7.14 -0.65
N THR A 219 28.51 -6.91 -1.91
CA THR A 219 27.61 -5.82 -2.35
C THR A 219 26.13 -6.18 -2.30
N ALA A 220 25.81 -7.44 -2.07
CA ALA A 220 24.45 -7.96 -1.98
C ALA A 220 24.04 -8.17 -0.51
N GLU A 221 22.73 -8.21 -0.27
CA GLU A 221 22.16 -8.54 1.06
C GLU A 221 22.14 -10.05 1.30
N GLY A 222 22.23 -10.83 0.21
CA GLY A 222 22.25 -12.28 0.24
C GLY A 222 23.63 -12.82 0.52
N LEU A 223 23.67 -13.97 1.18
CA LEU A 223 24.91 -14.73 1.43
C LEU A 223 25.10 -15.77 0.33
N SER A 224 26.29 -15.76 -0.27
CA SER A 224 26.64 -16.64 -1.37
C SER A 224 27.04 -18.03 -0.89
N MET A 225 26.58 -19.06 -1.61
CA MET A 225 26.93 -20.47 -1.42
C MET A 225 27.27 -21.08 -2.76
N LEU A 226 28.15 -22.07 -2.73
CA LEU A 226 28.48 -22.90 -3.89
C LEU A 226 28.16 -24.36 -3.57
N LEU A 227 27.30 -24.96 -4.38
CA LEU A 227 26.89 -26.37 -4.21
C LEU A 227 27.40 -27.22 -5.37
N ASN A 228 27.78 -28.47 -5.08
CA ASN A 228 28.08 -29.45 -6.12
C ASN A 228 26.80 -30.07 -6.72
N CYS A 229 26.96 -30.90 -7.75
CA CYS A 229 25.85 -31.57 -8.44
C CYS A 229 24.98 -32.48 -7.56
N ARG A 230 25.42 -32.84 -6.37
CA ARG A 230 24.68 -33.64 -5.39
C ARG A 230 24.11 -32.80 -4.24
N GLY A 231 24.25 -31.46 -4.30
CA GLY A 231 23.74 -30.56 -3.28
C GLY A 231 24.59 -30.48 -2.01
N TYR A 232 25.86 -30.91 -2.02
CA TYR A 232 26.77 -30.65 -0.92
C TYR A 232 27.37 -29.25 -1.05
N TRP A 233 27.59 -28.60 0.07
CA TRP A 233 28.27 -27.30 0.10
C TRP A 233 29.76 -27.48 -0.21
N LEU A 234 30.23 -26.77 -1.21
CA LEU A 234 31.66 -26.49 -1.47
C LEU A 234 32.05 -25.18 -0.80
N LEU A 235 31.10 -24.26 -0.68
CA LEU A 235 31.14 -23.03 0.10
C LEU A 235 29.79 -22.88 0.77
N GLY A 236 29.75 -22.81 2.08
CA GLY A 236 28.53 -22.73 2.89
C GLY A 236 28.46 -21.45 3.70
N LEU A 237 27.35 -21.28 4.41
CA LEU A 237 27.18 -20.20 5.39
C LEU A 237 27.82 -20.56 6.73
N ASP A 238 27.93 -21.84 7.00
CA ASP A 238 28.62 -22.42 8.16
C ASP A 238 29.74 -23.35 7.65
N PRO A 239 31.00 -23.13 8.02
CA PRO A 239 32.10 -24.00 7.63
C PRO A 239 31.89 -25.47 8.03
N ASP A 240 31.12 -25.73 9.08
CA ASP A 240 30.81 -27.09 9.51
C ASP A 240 29.87 -27.84 8.55
N ASP A 241 29.16 -27.14 7.66
CA ASP A 241 28.33 -27.75 6.63
C ASP A 241 29.10 -28.15 5.37
N GLU A 242 30.31 -27.59 5.16
CA GLU A 242 31.08 -27.75 3.94
C GLU A 242 31.69 -29.14 3.81
N TRP A 243 31.84 -29.60 2.58
CA TRP A 243 32.55 -30.83 2.20
C TRP A 243 31.99 -32.11 2.84
N GLY A 244 30.71 -32.12 3.25
CA GLY A 244 30.09 -33.27 3.93
C GLY A 244 30.32 -34.62 3.21
N PHE A 245 30.39 -34.64 1.86
CA PHE A 245 30.66 -35.85 1.08
C PHE A 245 32.06 -36.43 1.25
N MET A 246 33.00 -35.65 1.78
CA MET A 246 34.39 -36.07 2.03
C MET A 246 34.56 -36.73 3.40
N TYR A 247 33.64 -36.49 4.32
CA TYR A 247 33.70 -37.01 5.69
C TYR A 247 32.69 -38.16 5.87
N PRO A 248 33.13 -39.35 6.35
CA PRO A 248 32.24 -40.50 6.50
C PRO A 248 31.03 -40.27 7.42
N ASP A 249 31.23 -39.48 8.46
CA ASP A 249 30.26 -39.12 9.50
C ASP A 249 29.34 -37.92 9.15
N ARG A 250 29.60 -37.24 8.02
CA ARG A 250 28.88 -36.04 7.60
C ARG A 250 28.18 -36.20 6.25
N LYS A 251 27.99 -37.41 5.76
CA LYS A 251 27.39 -37.69 4.44
C LYS A 251 25.94 -37.18 4.32
N ASP A 252 25.24 -37.08 5.44
CA ASP A 252 23.87 -36.56 5.46
C ASP A 252 23.82 -35.03 5.54
N VAL A 253 24.97 -34.36 5.77
CA VAL A 253 25.09 -32.91 5.83
C VAL A 253 25.19 -32.36 4.41
N SER A 254 24.01 -32.03 3.84
CA SER A 254 23.92 -31.43 2.51
C SER A 254 22.77 -30.46 2.43
N PHE A 255 22.85 -29.45 1.53
CA PHE A 255 21.76 -28.56 1.20
C PHE A 255 20.54 -29.35 0.70
N ALA A 256 20.79 -30.35 -0.14
CA ALA A 256 19.73 -31.18 -0.70
C ALA A 256 18.88 -31.89 0.37
N ASN A 257 19.52 -32.34 1.47
CA ASN A 257 18.81 -32.96 2.59
C ASN A 257 18.14 -31.95 3.52
N ARG A 258 18.79 -30.80 3.75
CA ARG A 258 18.28 -29.76 4.66
C ARG A 258 17.16 -28.94 4.03
N PHE A 259 17.22 -28.71 2.71
CA PHE A 259 16.28 -27.88 1.94
C PHE A 259 15.82 -28.59 0.65
N PRO A 260 15.11 -29.71 0.75
CA PRO A 260 14.81 -30.55 -0.42
C PRO A 260 13.90 -29.86 -1.45
N ALA A 261 12.97 -29.00 -0.99
CA ALA A 261 12.07 -28.27 -1.88
C ALA A 261 12.83 -27.21 -2.73
N GLU A 262 13.75 -26.48 -2.10
CA GLU A 262 14.62 -25.51 -2.78
C GLU A 262 15.60 -26.21 -3.73
N TRP A 263 16.18 -27.32 -3.29
CA TRP A 263 17.07 -28.13 -4.13
C TRP A 263 16.39 -28.63 -5.41
N GLN A 264 15.14 -29.07 -5.31
CA GLN A 264 14.36 -29.47 -6.47
C GLN A 264 14.17 -28.31 -7.46
N ARG A 265 13.94 -27.09 -6.96
CA ARG A 265 13.82 -25.90 -7.80
C ARG A 265 15.14 -25.53 -8.49
N PHE A 266 16.28 -25.65 -7.82
CA PHE A 266 17.58 -25.44 -8.47
C PHE A 266 17.82 -26.40 -9.63
N ASN A 267 17.31 -27.62 -9.57
CA ASN A 267 17.46 -28.60 -10.64
C ASN A 267 16.44 -28.43 -11.79
N SER A 268 15.45 -27.54 -11.66
CA SER A 268 14.42 -27.31 -12.69
C SER A 268 14.83 -26.32 -13.77
N GLY A 269 15.97 -25.61 -13.62
CA GLY A 269 16.42 -24.60 -14.58
C GLY A 269 17.90 -24.29 -14.47
N GLU A 270 18.43 -23.53 -15.42
CA GLU A 270 19.83 -23.09 -15.45
C GLU A 270 20.08 -21.87 -14.55
N GLN A 271 19.09 -21.02 -14.36
CA GLN A 271 19.09 -19.87 -13.47
C GLN A 271 17.68 -19.51 -13.05
N GLY A 272 17.53 -18.84 -11.93
CA GLY A 272 16.23 -18.40 -11.48
C GLY A 272 16.25 -17.74 -10.13
N GLN A 273 15.08 -17.24 -9.75
CA GLN A 273 14.80 -16.66 -8.44
C GLN A 273 13.46 -17.16 -7.93
N PHE A 274 13.39 -17.42 -6.64
CA PHE A 274 12.15 -17.79 -5.98
C PHE A 274 12.18 -17.47 -4.49
N LEU A 275 11.00 -17.22 -3.96
CA LEU A 275 10.78 -16.95 -2.54
C LEU A 275 10.18 -18.19 -1.87
N THR A 276 10.70 -18.53 -0.67
CA THR A 276 10.15 -19.55 0.22
C THR A 276 10.07 -18.99 1.64
N GLU A 277 9.59 -19.78 2.58
CA GLU A 277 9.64 -19.43 4.02
C GLU A 277 11.08 -19.29 4.53
N ASN A 278 12.05 -19.95 3.87
CA ASN A 278 13.48 -19.92 4.21
C ASN A 278 14.23 -18.71 3.61
N GLY A 279 13.55 -17.86 2.81
CA GLY A 279 14.13 -16.66 2.23
C GLY A 279 13.96 -16.53 0.72
N LEU A 280 14.60 -15.49 0.17
CA LEU A 280 14.72 -15.30 -1.27
C LEU A 280 15.99 -16.01 -1.75
N TYR A 281 15.81 -16.88 -2.73
CA TYR A 281 16.91 -17.61 -3.38
C TYR A 281 17.07 -17.09 -4.81
N THR A 282 18.31 -16.76 -5.16
CA THR A 282 18.75 -16.50 -6.53
C THR A 282 19.81 -17.55 -6.87
N PHE A 283 19.75 -18.18 -8.02
CA PHE A 283 20.70 -19.21 -8.37
C PHE A 283 21.08 -19.17 -9.84
N VAL A 284 22.28 -19.68 -10.13
CA VAL A 284 22.78 -19.94 -11.48
C VAL A 284 23.59 -21.23 -11.47
N ARG A 285 23.38 -22.09 -12.48
CA ARG A 285 24.15 -23.33 -12.67
C ARG A 285 25.35 -23.03 -13.54
N LEU A 286 26.51 -23.46 -13.06
CA LEU A 286 27.78 -23.34 -13.73
C LEU A 286 28.18 -24.69 -14.31
N HIS A 287 28.73 -24.66 -15.51
CA HIS A 287 29.24 -25.84 -16.21
C HIS A 287 30.73 -25.66 -16.50
N PRO A 288 31.60 -25.73 -15.47
CA PRO A 288 33.03 -25.41 -15.58
C PRO A 288 33.74 -26.17 -16.71
N LEU A 289 33.52 -27.47 -16.82
CA LEU A 289 34.17 -28.29 -17.86
C LEU A 289 33.72 -27.84 -19.26
N THR A 290 32.41 -27.59 -19.47
CA THR A 290 31.90 -27.13 -20.76
C THR A 290 32.44 -25.75 -21.12
N HIS A 291 32.54 -24.85 -20.13
CA HIS A 291 33.12 -23.52 -20.30
C HIS A 291 34.61 -23.63 -20.72
N MET A 292 35.39 -24.38 -19.97
CA MET A 292 36.84 -24.61 -20.24
C MET A 292 37.08 -25.23 -21.63
N GLN A 293 36.26 -26.20 -22.03
CA GLN A 293 36.36 -26.81 -23.35
C GLN A 293 36.02 -25.81 -24.48
N LYS A 294 34.95 -25.00 -24.32
CA LYS A 294 34.63 -23.95 -25.28
C LYS A 294 35.75 -22.90 -25.39
N PHE A 295 36.34 -22.54 -24.27
CA PHE A 295 37.46 -21.60 -24.26
C PHE A 295 38.69 -22.20 -24.93
N SER A 296 39.03 -23.46 -24.61
CA SER A 296 40.13 -24.17 -25.26
C SER A 296 39.98 -24.25 -26.78
N ILE A 297 38.77 -24.55 -27.29
CA ILE A 297 38.49 -24.58 -28.73
C ILE A 297 38.71 -23.19 -29.38
N ARG A 298 38.42 -22.11 -28.70
CA ARG A 298 38.68 -20.76 -29.19
C ARG A 298 40.16 -20.42 -29.25
N MET A 299 40.92 -20.90 -28.27
CA MET A 299 42.37 -20.65 -28.18
C MET A 299 43.17 -21.55 -29.10
N ASN A 300 42.75 -22.78 -29.29
CA ASN A 300 43.47 -23.78 -30.07
C ASN A 300 42.59 -24.41 -31.16
N ALA A 301 42.84 -24.06 -32.42
CA ALA A 301 42.09 -24.57 -33.58
C ALA A 301 42.18 -26.10 -33.76
N LYS A 302 43.06 -26.78 -33.06
CA LYS A 302 43.25 -28.25 -33.08
C LYS A 302 42.29 -28.98 -32.13
N ALA A 303 41.65 -28.27 -31.19
CA ALA A 303 40.69 -28.86 -30.29
C ALA A 303 39.39 -29.21 -31.01
N VAL A 304 38.99 -30.46 -30.98
CA VAL A 304 37.74 -30.95 -31.57
C VAL A 304 36.69 -31.06 -30.48
N ALA A 305 35.51 -30.52 -30.72
CA ALA A 305 34.39 -30.66 -29.82
C ALA A 305 34.09 -32.13 -29.54
N SER A 306 34.42 -32.62 -28.36
CA SER A 306 34.01 -33.94 -27.90
C SER A 306 32.53 -33.90 -27.54
N ALA A 307 31.70 -34.66 -28.25
CA ALA A 307 30.28 -34.80 -27.99
C ALA A 307 30.05 -35.61 -26.70
N THR A 308 30.12 -34.94 -25.55
CA THR A 308 29.56 -35.46 -24.29
C THR A 308 28.23 -34.76 -24.02
N ALA A 309 27.28 -34.99 -24.92
CA ALA A 309 25.88 -34.60 -24.69
C ALA A 309 25.18 -35.76 -23.97
N GLY A 310 24.70 -35.54 -22.73
CA GLY A 310 23.61 -36.33 -22.21
C GLY A 310 23.71 -37.06 -20.89
N ALA A 311 24.87 -37.07 -20.21
CA ALA A 311 24.90 -37.56 -18.82
C ALA A 311 24.90 -36.39 -17.82
N PRO A 312 24.29 -36.53 -16.63
CA PRO A 312 24.44 -35.50 -15.60
C PRO A 312 25.93 -35.41 -15.25
N SER A 313 26.57 -34.35 -15.77
CA SER A 313 27.99 -34.12 -15.59
C SER A 313 28.29 -33.92 -14.10
N PRO A 314 29.20 -34.65 -13.49
CA PRO A 314 29.61 -34.45 -12.09
C PRO A 314 30.25 -33.07 -11.86
N TYR A 315 30.39 -32.29 -12.92
CA TYR A 315 31.05 -30.98 -12.95
C TYR A 315 30.08 -29.81 -13.00
N VAL A 316 28.82 -29.99 -12.56
CA VAL A 316 27.88 -28.88 -12.41
C VAL A 316 27.99 -28.31 -11.02
N TRP A 317 28.19 -27.02 -10.94
CA TRP A 317 28.09 -26.26 -9.69
C TRP A 317 26.84 -25.41 -9.71
N THR A 318 26.20 -25.25 -8.54
CA THR A 318 25.08 -24.30 -8.36
C THR A 318 25.55 -23.19 -7.45
N LEU A 319 25.71 -22.02 -8.02
CA LEU A 319 25.99 -20.79 -7.28
C LEU A 319 24.65 -20.21 -6.82
N VAL A 320 24.54 -19.96 -5.52
CA VAL A 320 23.28 -19.54 -4.88
C VAL A 320 23.54 -18.32 -4.01
N SER A 321 22.71 -17.31 -4.12
CA SER A 321 22.55 -16.26 -3.10
C SER A 321 21.27 -16.50 -2.32
N ARG A 322 21.36 -16.47 -1.00
CA ARG A 322 20.21 -16.58 -0.09
C ARG A 322 20.07 -15.33 0.75
N VAL A 323 18.96 -14.61 0.59
CA VAL A 323 18.58 -13.52 1.49
C VAL A 323 17.68 -14.08 2.58
N HIS A 324 18.13 -13.93 3.83
CA HIS A 324 17.42 -14.46 4.99
C HIS A 324 16.06 -13.75 5.18
N PRO A 325 15.00 -14.44 5.67
CA PRO A 325 13.68 -13.83 5.91
C PRO A 325 13.71 -12.59 6.81
N ASP A 326 14.62 -12.50 7.75
CA ASP A 326 14.76 -11.33 8.62
C ASP A 326 15.20 -10.08 7.85
N VAL A 327 16.10 -10.22 6.87
CA VAL A 327 16.54 -9.12 5.98
C VAL A 327 15.38 -8.69 5.09
N LEU A 328 14.63 -9.64 4.54
CA LEU A 328 13.43 -9.37 3.72
C LEU A 328 12.36 -8.59 4.49
N ASN A 329 12.18 -8.89 5.78
CA ASN A 329 11.14 -8.29 6.61
C ASN A 329 11.59 -7.03 7.37
N ALA A 330 12.88 -6.75 7.48
CA ALA A 330 13.41 -5.61 8.22
C ALA A 330 12.90 -4.25 7.71
N PRO A 331 12.95 -3.94 6.39
CA PRO A 331 12.41 -2.69 5.86
C PRO A 331 10.90 -2.57 6.08
N ALA A 332 10.17 -3.68 5.93
CA ALA A 332 8.73 -3.71 6.15
C ALA A 332 8.36 -3.41 7.62
N ARG A 333 9.13 -3.89 8.61
CA ARG A 333 8.95 -3.54 10.04
C ARG A 333 9.20 -2.06 10.29
N MET A 334 10.27 -1.51 9.75
CA MET A 334 10.60 -0.07 9.89
C MET A 334 9.58 0.82 9.20
N LEU A 335 9.11 0.42 8.01
CA LEU A 335 8.06 1.14 7.29
C LEU A 335 6.74 1.13 8.05
N LYS A 336 6.32 -0.02 8.60
CA LYS A 336 5.14 -0.10 9.47
C LYS A 336 5.25 0.85 10.66
N LEU A 337 6.38 0.88 11.34
CA LEU A 337 6.59 1.78 12.48
C LEU A 337 6.47 3.25 12.07
N LYS A 338 7.07 3.65 10.94
CA LYS A 338 6.95 5.00 10.39
C LYS A 338 5.51 5.34 10.02
N LEU A 339 4.80 4.43 9.34
CA LEU A 339 3.40 4.62 8.96
C LEU A 339 2.49 4.73 10.19
N PHE A 340 2.73 3.94 11.25
CA PHE A 340 2.00 4.09 12.51
C PHE A 340 2.27 5.41 13.20
N ALA A 341 3.53 5.86 13.25
CA ALA A 341 3.89 7.11 13.90
C ALA A 341 3.33 8.34 13.14
N PHE A 342 3.63 8.46 11.85
CA PHE A 342 3.17 9.59 11.03
C PHE A 342 1.68 9.50 10.72
N GLY A 343 1.18 8.31 10.39
CA GLY A 343 -0.24 8.08 10.14
C GLY A 343 -1.07 8.32 11.39
N GLY A 344 -0.61 7.91 12.56
CA GLY A 344 -1.25 8.20 13.85
C GLY A 344 -1.30 9.69 14.17
N ALA A 345 -0.20 10.43 13.95
CA ALA A 345 -0.17 11.88 14.13
C ALA A 345 -1.14 12.58 13.16
N LEU A 346 -1.10 12.20 11.88
CA LEU A 346 -2.03 12.74 10.87
C LEU A 346 -3.47 12.41 11.22
N PHE A 347 -3.74 11.18 11.65
CA PHE A 347 -5.07 10.75 12.09
C PHE A 347 -5.61 11.63 13.24
N ILE A 348 -4.81 11.89 14.27
CA ILE A 348 -5.19 12.76 15.39
C ILE A 348 -5.55 14.16 14.89
N ILE A 349 -4.73 14.75 14.01
CA ILE A 349 -4.99 16.08 13.43
C ILE A 349 -6.30 16.08 12.64
N MET A 350 -6.51 15.06 11.79
CA MET A 350 -7.72 14.94 10.98
C MET A 350 -8.97 14.73 11.83
N VAL A 351 -8.89 13.89 12.87
CA VAL A 351 -10.01 13.68 13.83
C VAL A 351 -10.37 14.97 14.55
N PHE A 352 -9.36 15.74 14.98
CA PHE A 352 -9.59 17.04 15.61
C PHE A 352 -10.23 18.04 14.63
N GLY A 353 -9.76 18.08 13.38
CA GLY A 353 -10.36 18.88 12.31
C GLY A 353 -11.81 18.49 12.01
N ALA A 354 -12.06 17.18 11.88
CA ALA A 354 -13.40 16.64 11.67
C ALA A 354 -14.37 16.99 12.82
N TRP A 355 -13.88 16.92 14.06
CA TRP A 355 -14.63 17.34 15.24
C TRP A 355 -15.01 18.83 15.18
N LYS A 356 -14.03 19.70 14.90
CA LYS A 356 -14.27 21.15 14.77
C LYS A 356 -15.26 21.46 13.64
N LEU A 357 -15.09 20.82 12.49
CA LEU A 357 -15.97 20.97 11.34
C LEU A 357 -17.41 20.50 11.63
N ALA A 358 -17.55 19.33 12.26
CA ALA A 358 -18.85 18.79 12.64
C ALA A 358 -19.61 19.72 13.59
N MET A 359 -18.91 20.30 14.58
CA MET A 359 -19.48 21.26 15.52
C MET A 359 -19.86 22.57 14.84
N ALA A 360 -19.05 23.05 13.88
CA ALA A 360 -19.37 24.25 13.11
C ALA A 360 -20.61 24.07 12.24
N ILE A 361 -20.74 22.93 11.55
CA ILE A 361 -21.91 22.58 10.74
C ILE A 361 -23.16 22.48 11.63
N ALA A 362 -23.08 21.81 12.76
CA ALA A 362 -24.21 21.65 13.68
C ALA A 362 -24.70 22.99 14.24
N ARG A 363 -23.78 23.88 14.64
CA ARG A 363 -24.09 25.22 15.09
C ARG A 363 -24.80 26.03 13.98
N ARG A 364 -24.25 26.00 12.76
CA ARG A 364 -24.83 26.70 11.62
C ARG A 364 -26.27 26.26 11.34
N GLN A 365 -26.55 24.97 11.42
CA GLN A 365 -27.91 24.44 11.22
C GLN A 365 -28.88 24.94 12.29
N VAL A 366 -28.48 24.94 13.57
CA VAL A 366 -29.33 25.44 14.66
C VAL A 366 -29.62 26.95 14.49
N TYR A 367 -28.62 27.76 14.14
CA TYR A 367 -28.82 29.17 13.86
C TYR A 367 -29.75 29.42 12.67
N GLN A 368 -29.66 28.59 11.62
CA GLN A 368 -30.58 28.71 10.48
C GLN A 368 -32.02 28.39 10.88
N ASP A 369 -32.23 27.33 11.68
CA ASP A 369 -33.58 26.99 12.19
C ASP A 369 -34.16 28.15 13.02
N GLN A 370 -33.38 28.77 13.91
CA GLN A 370 -33.80 29.93 14.71
C GLN A 370 -34.12 31.17 13.86
N LEU A 371 -33.32 31.43 12.81
CA LEU A 371 -33.60 32.54 11.89
C LEU A 371 -34.92 32.37 11.13
N VAL A 372 -35.20 31.12 10.71
CA VAL A 372 -36.50 30.82 10.05
C VAL A 372 -37.65 31.01 11.02
N GLU A 373 -37.54 30.53 12.27
CA GLU A 373 -38.59 30.71 13.29
C GLU A 373 -38.84 32.19 13.61
N ALA A 374 -37.77 32.97 13.83
CA ALA A 374 -37.85 34.41 14.06
C ALA A 374 -38.42 35.18 12.85
N ALA A 375 -38.22 34.69 11.62
CA ALA A 375 -38.72 35.31 10.41
C ALA A 375 -40.20 35.00 10.11
N MET A 376 -40.76 33.94 10.72
CA MET A 376 -42.09 33.44 10.40
C MET A 376 -43.13 33.58 11.54
N TYR A 377 -42.68 33.78 12.77
CA TYR A 377 -43.56 33.90 13.94
C TYR A 377 -43.37 35.22 14.67
N ASP A 378 -44.48 35.72 15.29
CA ASP A 378 -44.46 36.89 16.16
C ASP A 378 -43.80 36.55 17.50
N ALA A 379 -42.77 37.28 17.87
CA ALA A 379 -41.95 36.99 19.06
C ALA A 379 -42.73 37.13 20.39
N LEU A 380 -43.81 37.94 20.43
CA LEU A 380 -44.59 38.19 21.63
C LEU A 380 -45.62 37.09 21.88
N THR A 381 -46.39 36.76 20.83
CA THR A 381 -47.58 35.88 20.92
C THR A 381 -47.33 34.46 20.49
N GLY A 382 -46.19 34.17 19.77
CA GLY A 382 -45.89 32.86 19.17
C GLY A 382 -46.80 32.50 17.99
N LEU A 383 -47.69 33.40 17.56
CA LEU A 383 -48.53 33.18 16.38
C LEU A 383 -47.75 33.41 15.09
N PRO A 384 -48.18 32.85 13.95
CA PRO A 384 -47.76 33.28 12.64
C PRO A 384 -47.72 34.79 12.50
N ASN A 385 -46.59 35.33 12.06
CA ASN A 385 -46.46 36.74 11.80
C ASN A 385 -47.10 37.10 10.43
N ARG A 386 -47.06 38.38 10.05
CA ARG A 386 -47.61 38.88 8.79
C ARG A 386 -47.10 38.12 7.57
N LYS A 387 -45.81 37.75 7.54
CA LYS A 387 -45.20 37.01 6.41
C LYS A 387 -45.75 35.58 6.29
N LEU A 388 -45.81 34.85 7.40
CA LEU A 388 -46.35 33.49 7.40
C LEU A 388 -47.88 33.49 7.21
N PHE A 389 -48.57 34.54 7.64
CA PHE A 389 -49.99 34.70 7.36
C PHE A 389 -50.29 34.74 5.85
N PHE A 390 -49.59 35.60 5.10
CA PHE A 390 -49.76 35.69 3.66
C PHE A 390 -49.41 34.38 2.93
N ASP A 391 -48.31 33.74 3.28
CA ASP A 391 -47.95 32.44 2.73
C ASP A 391 -49.02 31.36 2.96
N ARG A 392 -49.64 31.36 4.16
CA ARG A 392 -50.74 30.43 4.48
C ARG A 392 -52.05 30.80 3.79
N LEU A 393 -52.33 32.07 3.63
CA LEU A 393 -53.51 32.53 2.94
C LEU A 393 -53.47 32.15 1.45
N ASP A 394 -52.33 32.41 0.78
CA ASP A 394 -52.11 31.99 -0.61
C ASP A 394 -52.29 30.48 -0.77
N SER A 395 -51.65 29.71 0.07
CA SER A 395 -51.74 28.23 0.06
C SER A 395 -53.20 27.75 0.30
N ALA A 396 -53.93 28.41 1.22
CA ALA A 396 -55.32 28.07 1.51
C ALA A 396 -56.27 28.45 0.36
N MET A 397 -56.02 29.58 -0.31
CA MET A 397 -56.82 30.03 -1.48
C MET A 397 -56.60 29.07 -2.66
N ILE A 398 -55.36 28.70 -2.99
CA ILE A 398 -55.06 27.70 -4.03
C ILE A 398 -55.76 26.37 -3.75
N ALA A 399 -55.78 25.92 -2.48
CA ALA A 399 -56.47 24.70 -2.10
C ALA A 399 -57.99 24.84 -2.21
N ALA A 400 -58.56 26.00 -1.78
CA ALA A 400 -60.00 26.28 -1.86
C ALA A 400 -60.50 26.32 -3.31
N GLU A 401 -59.75 26.94 -4.20
CA GLU A 401 -60.02 26.97 -5.64
C GLU A 401 -60.02 25.58 -6.25
N ARG A 402 -58.94 24.83 -5.99
CA ARG A 402 -58.76 23.45 -6.53
C ARG A 402 -59.86 22.48 -6.12
N TYR A 403 -60.36 22.62 -4.90
CA TYR A 403 -61.37 21.69 -4.35
C TYR A 403 -62.79 22.29 -4.34
N GLU A 404 -62.99 23.44 -5.01
CA GLU A 404 -64.25 24.16 -5.09
C GLU A 404 -64.89 24.43 -3.70
N ARG A 405 -64.03 24.84 -2.73
CA ARG A 405 -64.43 25.09 -1.34
C ARG A 405 -64.39 26.59 -1.04
N ARG A 406 -65.05 26.92 0.02
CA ARG A 406 -65.01 28.30 0.57
C ARG A 406 -63.97 28.33 1.68
N LEU A 407 -63.22 29.43 1.72
CA LEU A 407 -62.44 29.82 2.89
C LEU A 407 -62.90 31.18 3.36
N ALA A 408 -62.67 31.52 4.63
CA ALA A 408 -62.97 32.89 5.09
C ALA A 408 -61.72 33.48 5.77
N LEU A 409 -61.55 34.74 5.56
CA LEU A 409 -60.64 35.61 6.25
C LEU A 409 -61.36 36.45 7.27
N VAL A 410 -60.93 36.34 8.53
CA VAL A 410 -61.44 37.17 9.64
C VAL A 410 -60.35 38.15 10.02
N TYR A 411 -60.51 39.42 9.83
CA TYR A 411 -59.60 40.49 10.20
C TYR A 411 -60.06 41.15 11.50
N ILE A 412 -59.17 41.30 12.46
CA ILE A 412 -59.50 41.64 13.85
C ILE A 412 -58.60 42.78 14.31
N ASP A 413 -59.19 43.81 14.89
CA ASP A 413 -58.48 44.90 15.54
C ASP A 413 -59.05 45.05 16.98
N LEU A 414 -58.18 45.18 17.95
CA LEU A 414 -58.57 45.26 19.36
C LEU A 414 -58.98 46.71 19.74
N ASP A 415 -60.21 46.88 20.03
CA ASP A 415 -60.77 48.23 20.38
C ASP A 415 -60.27 48.68 21.76
N GLY A 416 -59.62 49.84 21.82
CA GLY A 416 -59.11 50.40 23.09
C GLY A 416 -57.83 49.87 23.59
N PHE A 417 -57.07 49.04 22.77
CA PHE A 417 -55.78 48.52 23.16
C PHE A 417 -54.78 49.61 23.57
N LYS A 418 -54.75 50.72 22.84
CA LYS A 418 -53.92 51.88 23.20
C LYS A 418 -54.24 52.43 24.59
N GLU A 419 -55.53 52.53 24.97
CA GLU A 419 -55.93 52.98 26.28
C GLU A 419 -55.46 52.05 27.42
N VAL A 420 -55.42 50.75 27.17
CA VAL A 420 -54.84 49.77 28.09
C VAL A 420 -53.32 50.00 28.28
N ASN A 421 -52.63 50.27 27.18
CA ASN A 421 -51.19 50.62 27.26
C ASN A 421 -50.96 51.92 28.03
N ASP A 422 -51.76 52.93 27.74
CA ASP A 422 -51.60 54.25 28.34
C ASP A 422 -51.97 54.26 29.84
N THR A 423 -52.91 53.41 30.26
CA THR A 423 -53.40 53.37 31.67
C THR A 423 -52.70 52.33 32.53
N LYS A 424 -52.30 51.17 32.00
CA LYS A 424 -51.74 50.06 32.74
C LYS A 424 -50.28 49.68 32.35
N GLY A 425 -49.75 50.43 31.37
CA GLY A 425 -48.38 50.23 30.89
C GLY A 425 -48.26 49.16 29.78
N HIS A 426 -47.12 49.18 29.05
CA HIS A 426 -46.84 48.27 27.92
C HIS A 426 -46.78 46.79 28.32
N ASP A 427 -46.33 46.50 29.53
CA ASP A 427 -46.29 45.09 30.02
C ASP A 427 -47.69 44.50 30.14
N ALA A 428 -48.71 45.31 30.55
CA ALA A 428 -50.07 44.86 30.59
C ALA A 428 -50.67 44.68 29.18
N GLY A 429 -50.28 45.56 28.22
CA GLY A 429 -50.63 45.38 26.82
C GLY A 429 -50.01 44.10 26.19
N ASP A 430 -48.77 43.82 26.47
CA ASP A 430 -48.10 42.60 26.02
C ASP A 430 -48.74 41.34 26.62
N GLU A 431 -49.10 41.36 27.91
CA GLU A 431 -49.84 40.26 28.54
C GLU A 431 -51.23 40.09 27.90
N LEU A 432 -51.93 41.22 27.60
CA LEU A 432 -53.24 41.24 26.91
C LEU A 432 -53.11 40.56 25.54
N LEU A 433 -52.15 40.96 24.71
CA LEU A 433 -51.94 40.37 23.40
C LEU A 433 -51.67 38.84 23.47
N LYS A 434 -50.89 38.38 24.46
CA LYS A 434 -50.71 36.94 24.72
C LYS A 434 -52.01 36.26 25.13
N ARG A 435 -52.85 36.88 25.93
CA ARG A 435 -54.14 36.32 26.32
C ARG A 435 -55.10 36.27 25.15
N VAL A 436 -55.14 37.32 24.35
CA VAL A 436 -55.95 37.39 23.11
C VAL A 436 -55.51 36.29 22.14
N SER A 437 -54.23 36.07 21.95
CA SER A 437 -53.76 35.01 21.05
C SER A 437 -54.25 33.64 21.48
N VAL A 438 -54.29 33.35 22.78
CA VAL A 438 -54.84 32.11 23.33
C VAL A 438 -56.33 31.99 23.11
N LEU A 439 -57.06 33.05 23.36
CA LEU A 439 -58.51 33.08 23.15
C LEU A 439 -58.89 32.89 21.68
N LEU A 440 -58.23 33.61 20.77
CA LEU A 440 -58.42 33.44 19.33
C LEU A 440 -58.13 32.04 18.85
N THR A 441 -56.99 31.43 19.34
CA THR A 441 -56.68 30.08 18.99
C THR A 441 -57.68 29.06 19.54
N GLY A 442 -58.25 29.32 20.71
CA GLY A 442 -59.34 28.50 21.30
C GLY A 442 -60.69 28.67 20.62
N ALA A 443 -60.95 29.83 20.01
CA ALA A 443 -62.20 30.12 19.34
C ALA A 443 -62.36 29.38 18.00
N VAL A 444 -61.28 28.95 17.38
CA VAL A 444 -61.25 28.35 16.04
C VAL A 444 -60.75 26.91 16.06
N ARG A 445 -60.82 26.19 14.95
CA ARG A 445 -60.42 24.82 14.82
C ARG A 445 -58.87 24.72 14.69
N LYS A 446 -58.30 23.60 15.02
CA LYS A 446 -56.84 23.35 14.82
C LYS A 446 -56.37 23.46 13.36
N SER A 447 -57.29 23.27 12.41
CA SER A 447 -57.03 23.45 10.98
C SER A 447 -56.96 24.90 10.54
N ASP A 448 -57.48 25.81 11.34
CA ASP A 448 -57.52 27.22 11.02
C ASP A 448 -56.26 27.92 11.48
N THR A 449 -55.87 28.99 10.81
CA THR A 449 -54.66 29.73 11.13
C THR A 449 -55.01 31.04 11.82
N VAL A 450 -54.51 31.19 13.05
CA VAL A 450 -54.56 32.47 13.75
C VAL A 450 -53.21 33.16 13.61
N SER A 451 -53.17 34.43 13.26
CA SER A 451 -51.95 35.20 13.01
C SER A 451 -52.01 36.56 13.68
N ARG A 452 -50.87 37.12 14.05
CA ARG A 452 -50.79 38.55 14.46
C ARG A 452 -50.04 39.29 13.37
N LEU A 453 -50.73 40.32 12.82
CA LEU A 453 -50.21 41.09 11.68
C LEU A 453 -49.29 42.24 12.12
N GLY A 454 -49.49 42.74 13.34
CA GLY A 454 -48.73 43.82 13.97
C GLY A 454 -49.58 44.62 14.95
N GLY A 455 -48.96 45.22 15.94
CA GLY A 455 -49.71 46.03 16.94
C GLY A 455 -50.80 45.21 17.63
N ASP A 456 -52.05 45.68 17.47
CA ASP A 456 -53.32 45.12 17.97
C ASP A 456 -54.13 44.40 16.88
N GLU A 457 -53.52 44.18 15.69
CA GLU A 457 -54.19 43.54 14.56
C GLU A 457 -53.91 42.03 14.54
N PHE A 458 -54.98 41.25 14.45
CA PHE A 458 -54.96 39.82 14.26
C PHE A 458 -55.75 39.43 13.00
N ALA A 459 -55.41 38.29 12.46
CA ALA A 459 -56.13 37.67 11.36
C ALA A 459 -56.33 36.17 11.57
N VAL A 460 -57.48 35.69 11.12
CA VAL A 460 -57.73 34.23 11.14
C VAL A 460 -58.16 33.78 9.75
N ILE A 461 -57.49 32.74 9.29
CA ILE A 461 -57.82 32.00 8.07
C ILE A 461 -58.67 30.79 8.48
N LEU A 462 -59.93 30.77 8.10
CA LEU A 462 -60.81 29.62 8.24
C LEU A 462 -60.72 28.81 6.96
N GLY A 463 -59.95 27.69 7.01
CA GLY A 463 -59.56 26.92 5.82
C GLY A 463 -60.73 26.25 5.09
N GLN A 464 -61.88 26.12 5.73
CA GLN A 464 -63.09 25.58 5.12
C GLN A 464 -64.35 26.10 5.84
N VAL A 465 -65.19 26.78 5.10
CA VAL A 465 -66.53 27.21 5.58
C VAL A 465 -67.60 26.65 4.64
N THR A 466 -68.81 26.37 5.18
CA THR A 466 -69.90 25.78 4.40
C THR A 466 -70.65 26.86 3.65
N ASN A 467 -70.88 28.02 4.30
CA ASN A 467 -71.55 29.17 3.75
C ASN A 467 -70.95 30.44 4.36
N VAL A 468 -71.38 31.60 3.83
CA VAL A 468 -70.91 32.91 4.26
C VAL A 468 -71.34 33.22 5.70
N GLN A 469 -72.49 32.73 6.11
CA GLN A 469 -73.07 32.97 7.45
C GLN A 469 -72.27 32.23 8.53
N ASP A 470 -71.74 31.02 8.22
CA ASP A 470 -70.89 30.26 9.15
C ASP A 470 -69.63 31.06 9.48
N ALA A 471 -69.02 31.72 8.50
CA ALA A 471 -67.86 32.58 8.72
C ALA A 471 -68.21 33.81 9.61
N ALA A 472 -69.34 34.41 9.40
CA ALA A 472 -69.84 35.53 10.23
C ALA A 472 -70.09 35.09 11.70
N LEU A 473 -70.61 33.87 11.90
CA LEU A 473 -70.81 33.31 13.24
C LEU A 473 -69.48 33.11 13.99
N VAL A 474 -68.43 32.74 13.29
CA VAL A 474 -67.09 32.65 13.91
C VAL A 474 -66.57 34.04 14.29
N GLY A 475 -66.79 35.06 13.43
CA GLY A 475 -66.44 36.42 13.76
C GLY A 475 -67.20 36.94 14.97
N GLU A 476 -68.55 36.70 15.04
CA GLU A 476 -69.37 37.04 16.19
C GLU A 476 -68.95 36.32 17.47
N LYS A 477 -68.57 35.05 17.38
CA LYS A 477 -68.03 34.28 18.50
C LYS A 477 -66.74 34.92 19.02
N ILE A 478 -65.85 35.32 18.15
CA ILE A 478 -64.61 36.01 18.50
C ILE A 478 -64.89 37.29 19.24
N VAL A 479 -65.77 38.12 18.72
CA VAL A 479 -66.23 39.39 19.40
C VAL A 479 -66.79 39.07 20.79
N SER A 480 -67.63 38.06 20.91
CA SER A 480 -68.25 37.68 22.19
C SER A 480 -67.24 37.20 23.21
N GLU A 481 -66.21 36.38 22.78
CA GLU A 481 -65.15 35.87 23.67
C GLU A 481 -64.24 37.02 24.13
N LEU A 482 -63.90 37.96 23.25
CA LEU A 482 -63.01 39.09 23.59
C LEU A 482 -63.72 40.16 24.46
N ARG A 483 -65.04 40.24 24.40
CA ARG A 483 -65.83 41.12 25.25
C ARG A 483 -65.81 40.71 26.74
N ALA A 484 -65.55 39.45 27.03
CA ALA A 484 -65.49 39.00 28.43
C ALA A 484 -64.28 39.63 29.14
N PRO A 485 -64.34 39.88 30.43
CA PRO A 485 -63.19 40.44 31.17
C PRO A 485 -62.02 39.50 31.12
N ILE A 486 -60.89 39.99 30.59
CA ILE A 486 -59.58 39.22 30.48
C ILE A 486 -58.76 39.46 31.74
N ALA A 487 -58.46 38.45 32.46
CA ALA A 487 -57.63 38.52 33.67
C ALA A 487 -56.18 38.79 33.32
N LEU A 488 -55.63 39.91 33.73
CA LEU A 488 -54.20 40.25 33.65
C LEU A 488 -53.59 40.34 35.06
N SER A 489 -52.31 40.30 35.14
CA SER A 489 -51.57 40.47 36.41
C SER A 489 -51.86 41.84 37.08
N SER A 490 -52.15 42.89 36.27
CA SER A 490 -52.48 44.22 36.68
C SER A 490 -54.01 44.42 36.98
N GLY A 491 -54.78 43.32 37.04
CA GLY A 491 -56.24 43.32 37.22
C GLY A 491 -57.01 43.14 35.92
N PRO A 492 -58.29 42.78 35.98
CA PRO A 492 -59.10 42.47 34.81
C PRO A 492 -59.23 43.68 33.87
N VAL A 493 -59.25 43.41 32.57
CA VAL A 493 -59.44 44.38 31.49
C VAL A 493 -60.55 43.88 30.61
N THR A 494 -61.45 44.76 30.24
CA THR A 494 -62.50 44.53 29.23
C THR A 494 -62.08 45.26 27.97
N ILE A 495 -61.99 44.54 26.87
CA ILE A 495 -61.57 45.07 25.57
C ILE A 495 -62.62 44.64 24.54
N GLY A 496 -62.91 45.50 23.57
CA GLY A 496 -63.74 45.15 22.42
C GLY A 496 -62.87 44.66 21.24
N ALA A 497 -63.50 44.14 20.26
CA ALA A 497 -62.86 43.87 18.98
C ALA A 497 -63.72 44.26 17.81
N SER A 498 -63.18 45.02 16.88
CA SER A 498 -63.75 45.26 15.58
C SER A 498 -63.35 44.21 14.59
N VAL A 499 -64.32 43.47 14.08
CA VAL A 499 -64.04 42.28 13.24
C VAL A 499 -64.66 42.47 11.86
N GLY A 500 -63.86 42.20 10.82
CA GLY A 500 -64.34 42.15 9.44
C GLY A 500 -64.16 40.75 8.88
N VAL A 501 -65.13 40.21 8.19
CA VAL A 501 -65.12 38.88 7.60
C VAL A 501 -65.31 39.00 6.09
N ALA A 502 -64.39 38.36 5.36
CA ALA A 502 -64.51 38.17 3.91
C ALA A 502 -64.40 36.67 3.56
N VAL A 503 -65.18 36.27 2.56
CA VAL A 503 -65.24 34.86 2.13
C VAL A 503 -64.82 34.73 0.68
N PHE A 504 -63.95 33.83 0.40
CA PHE A 504 -63.53 33.40 -0.96
C PHE A 504 -64.52 32.35 -1.46
N PRO A 505 -65.01 32.39 -2.72
CA PRO A 505 -64.68 33.40 -3.73
C PRO A 505 -65.62 34.61 -3.75
N GLU A 506 -66.66 34.70 -2.88
CA GLU A 506 -67.74 35.66 -2.94
C GLU A 506 -67.31 37.14 -2.77
N HIS A 507 -66.25 37.39 -1.99
CA HIS A 507 -65.76 38.73 -1.68
C HIS A 507 -64.42 39.09 -2.30
N GLY A 508 -63.83 38.17 -3.12
CA GLY A 508 -62.58 38.40 -3.84
C GLY A 508 -61.98 37.10 -4.39
N HIS A 509 -61.25 37.23 -5.49
CA HIS A 509 -60.58 36.11 -6.16
C HIS A 509 -59.07 36.15 -6.01
N SER A 510 -58.56 37.21 -5.40
CA SER A 510 -57.14 37.33 -5.06
C SER A 510 -56.96 37.59 -3.56
N GLU A 511 -55.73 37.28 -3.07
CA GLU A 511 -55.30 37.55 -1.70
C GLU A 511 -55.51 39.03 -1.33
N GLU A 512 -55.09 39.95 -2.23
CA GLU A 512 -55.19 41.38 -2.02
C GLU A 512 -56.65 41.86 -1.92
N GLU A 513 -57.53 41.33 -2.79
CA GLU A 513 -58.93 41.62 -2.77
C GLU A 513 -59.60 41.16 -1.47
N LEU A 514 -59.28 39.89 -1.07
CA LEU A 514 -59.90 39.31 0.11
C LEU A 514 -59.49 40.04 1.40
N VAL A 515 -58.15 40.35 1.52
CA VAL A 515 -57.63 41.13 2.64
C VAL A 515 -58.25 42.53 2.67
N LYS A 516 -58.27 43.22 1.52
CA LYS A 516 -58.88 44.54 1.42
C LYS A 516 -60.40 44.56 1.84
N LYS A 517 -61.13 43.53 1.42
CA LYS A 517 -62.59 43.43 1.77
C LYS A 517 -62.77 43.08 3.25
N ALA A 518 -61.96 42.26 3.85
CA ALA A 518 -62.01 41.96 5.27
C ALA A 518 -61.61 43.17 6.11
N ASP A 519 -60.58 43.92 5.72
CA ASP A 519 -60.17 45.16 6.36
C ASP A 519 -61.24 46.23 6.28
N GLN A 520 -61.87 46.49 5.08
CA GLN A 520 -63.00 47.40 4.91
C GLN A 520 -64.17 47.03 5.80
N ALA A 521 -64.52 45.75 5.91
CA ALA A 521 -65.56 45.26 6.78
C ALA A 521 -65.23 45.50 8.26
N MET A 522 -63.99 45.32 8.66
CA MET A 522 -63.50 45.65 10.00
C MET A 522 -63.62 47.14 10.30
N TYR A 523 -63.25 48.00 9.31
CA TYR A 523 -63.41 49.44 9.47
C TYR A 523 -64.89 49.83 9.64
N VAL A 524 -65.83 49.23 8.89
CA VAL A 524 -67.25 49.39 9.07
C VAL A 524 -67.71 48.98 10.49
N SER A 525 -67.10 47.94 11.06
CA SER A 525 -67.33 47.53 12.46
C SER A 525 -66.93 48.66 13.43
N LYS A 526 -65.78 49.34 13.18
CA LYS A 526 -65.30 50.46 13.98
C LYS A 526 -66.34 51.66 13.91
N ASP A 527 -66.85 51.96 12.71
CA ASP A 527 -67.83 53.04 12.50
C ASP A 527 -69.20 52.75 13.10
N LYS A 528 -69.62 51.48 13.17
CA LYS A 528 -70.87 51.04 13.81
C LYS A 528 -70.85 51.10 15.34
N GLY A 529 -69.78 51.58 15.94
CA GLY A 529 -69.68 51.74 17.39
C GLY A 529 -68.78 50.75 18.05
N LYS A 530 -67.91 50.05 17.26
CA LYS A 530 -66.93 49.08 17.71
C LYS A 530 -67.56 47.83 18.33
N ASN A 531 -66.70 46.89 18.80
CA ASN A 531 -67.15 45.66 19.48
C ASN A 531 -68.23 44.89 18.71
N THR A 532 -68.06 44.74 17.42
CA THR A 532 -68.98 44.07 16.51
C THR A 532 -68.28 43.40 15.34
N CYS A 533 -68.99 42.49 14.69
CA CYS A 533 -68.53 41.81 13.49
C CYS A 533 -69.36 42.32 12.28
N THR A 534 -68.66 42.61 11.19
CA THR A 534 -69.30 42.97 9.91
C THR A 534 -68.81 42.02 8.83
N LEU A 535 -69.76 41.51 8.06
CA LEU A 535 -69.47 40.73 6.86
C LEU A 535 -69.20 41.68 5.69
N ALA A 536 -68.23 41.39 4.88
CA ALA A 536 -67.94 42.16 3.67
C ALA A 536 -69.17 42.19 2.72
N ASP A 537 -69.34 43.28 2.05
CA ASP A 537 -70.46 43.44 1.08
C ASP A 537 -70.07 42.79 -0.26
N SER A 538 -70.94 41.97 -0.81
CA SER A 538 -70.80 41.31 -2.09
C SER A 538 -71.01 42.17 -3.32
N SER A 539 -71.25 43.51 -3.11
CA SER A 539 -71.34 44.41 -4.23
C SER A 539 -70.06 44.51 -5.02
N ARG A 540 -70.11 44.11 -6.31
CA ARG A 540 -69.03 44.26 -7.28
C ARG A 540 -68.43 45.63 -7.21
N CYS A 541 -67.15 45.80 -7.13
CA CYS A 541 -66.45 47.02 -7.51
C CYS A 541 -66.78 47.27 -9.00
N ALA A 542 -67.83 48.07 -9.25
CA ALA A 542 -67.98 48.80 -10.49
C ALA A 542 -67.10 50.04 -10.34
N ASP A 543 -66.07 50.11 -11.18
CA ASP A 543 -65.34 51.28 -11.63
C ASP A 543 -64.58 52.15 -10.59
N ALA A 544 -63.23 52.01 -10.63
CA ALA A 544 -62.33 53.17 -10.80
C ALA A 544 -61.00 52.65 -11.38
#